data_0dfb9c7dfbcd6ce0df99f2dcafc61e72
#
_entry.id   0dfb9c7dfbcd6ce0df99f2dcafc61e72
#
_cell.length_a   1.000
_cell.length_b   1.000
_cell.length_c   1.000
_cell.angle_alpha   90.00
_cell.angle_beta   90.00
_cell.angle_gamma   90.00
#
_symmetry.space_group_name_H-M   'P 1'
#
loop_
_entity.id
_entity.type
_entity.pdbx_description
1 polymer ?
#
loop_
_entity_poly.entity_id
_entity_poly.type
_entity_poly.pdbx_seq_one_letter_code
_entity_poly.pdbx_strand_id
1 'polypeptide(L)'
;MPIKNDYMLKNVGNEYMIIPTSNTNVNFSKIFNINETAAFIFKNLQEERSKEEILELMLVEYDAPKEVLSADIDDFIKELKKRGIYHD
;
A
#
# COMPACT_ATOMS: atom_id res chain seq x y z
N MET A 1 -2.33 12.35 -7.11
CA MET A 1 -1.76 11.12 -6.53
C MET A 1 -2.81 10.35 -5.76
N PRO A 2 -2.89 9.06 -6.01
CA PRO A 2 -3.87 8.23 -5.29
C PRO A 2 -3.57 8.06 -3.81
N ILE A 3 -2.30 8.16 -3.41
CA ILE A 3 -1.90 8.08 -2.00
C ILE A 3 -1.62 9.48 -1.49
N LYS A 4 -2.14 9.80 -0.30
CA LYS A 4 -1.86 11.09 0.32
C LYS A 4 -0.39 11.18 0.73
N ASN A 5 0.18 12.36 0.60
CA ASN A 5 1.59 12.60 0.89
C ASN A 5 1.94 12.54 2.38
N ASP A 6 0.94 12.56 3.24
CA ASP A 6 1.15 12.54 4.69
C ASP A 6 1.22 11.14 5.28
N TYR A 7 1.51 10.15 4.45
CA TYR A 7 1.73 8.77 4.88
C TYR A 7 2.99 8.22 4.24
N MET A 8 3.71 7.39 4.98
CA MET A 8 4.92 6.76 4.47
C MET A 8 4.97 5.29 4.85
N LEU A 9 5.71 4.53 4.05
CA LEU A 9 5.98 3.13 4.34
C LEU A 9 7.26 3.02 5.13
N LYS A 10 7.23 2.26 6.22
CA LYS A 10 8.42 1.99 7.01
C LYS A 10 8.63 0.49 7.16
N ASN A 11 9.87 0.06 6.99
CA ASN A 11 10.25 -1.33 7.17
C ASN A 11 11.15 -1.44 8.40
N VAL A 12 10.74 -2.25 9.37
CA VAL A 12 11.52 -2.51 10.58
C VAL A 12 11.67 -4.02 10.70
N GLY A 13 12.86 -4.53 10.42
CA GLY A 13 13.10 -5.97 10.38
C GLY A 13 12.27 -6.62 9.29
N ASN A 14 11.42 -7.55 9.67
CA ASN A 14 10.54 -8.25 8.73
C ASN A 14 9.14 -7.65 8.68
N GLU A 15 8.94 -6.52 9.35
CA GLU A 15 7.63 -5.91 9.42
C GLU A 15 7.55 -4.65 8.58
N TYR A 16 6.40 -4.44 7.96
CA TYR A 16 6.11 -3.24 7.18
C TYR A 16 4.95 -2.51 7.83
N MET A 17 5.09 -1.19 7.89
CA MET A 17 4.08 -0.34 8.51
C MET A 17 3.80 0.88 7.66
N ILE A 18 2.56 1.33 7.68
CA ILE A 18 2.19 2.62 7.11
C ILE A 18 2.03 3.58 8.27
N ILE A 19 2.74 4.70 8.20
CA ILE A 19 2.85 5.67 9.30
C ILE A 19 2.48 7.05 8.80
N PRO A 20 1.64 7.80 9.55
CA PRO A 20 1.39 9.20 9.20
C PRO A 20 2.65 10.03 9.42
N THR A 21 2.91 10.97 8.51
CA THR A 21 4.08 11.82 8.57
C THR A 21 3.76 13.23 9.05
N SER A 22 2.51 13.51 9.38
CA SER A 22 2.08 14.81 9.84
C SER A 22 2.78 15.20 11.14
N ASN A 23 3.27 16.44 11.21
CA ASN A 23 4.04 16.91 12.35
C ASN A 23 3.22 17.38 13.53
N THR A 24 1.93 17.59 13.33
CA THR A 24 1.13 18.25 14.36
C THR A 24 0.56 17.30 15.40
N ASN A 25 0.17 16.13 15.00
CA ASN A 25 -0.33 15.11 15.92
C ASN A 25 -0.08 13.74 15.33
N VAL A 26 0.88 13.04 15.91
CA VAL A 26 1.06 11.63 15.51
C VAL A 26 -0.07 10.85 16.17
N ASN A 27 -1.04 10.48 15.37
CA ASN A 27 -2.12 9.65 15.85
C ASN A 27 -1.72 8.18 15.68
N PHE A 28 -1.28 7.57 16.76
CA PHE A 28 -0.80 6.19 16.73
C PHE A 28 -1.87 5.19 16.28
N SER A 29 -3.14 5.56 16.39
CA SER A 29 -4.21 4.69 15.92
C SER A 29 -4.24 4.58 14.39
N LYS A 30 -3.53 5.46 13.69
CA LYS A 30 -3.44 5.42 12.23
C LYS A 30 -2.22 4.66 11.72
N ILE A 31 -1.37 4.19 12.63
CA ILE A 31 -0.25 3.32 12.26
C ILE A 31 -0.80 1.90 12.15
N PHE A 32 -0.51 1.24 11.05
CA PHE A 32 -0.95 -0.15 10.90
C PHE A 32 0.04 -0.99 10.13
N ASN A 33 0.10 -2.27 10.49
CA ASN A 33 1.00 -3.22 9.88
C ASN A 33 0.40 -3.76 8.59
N ILE A 34 1.26 -4.00 7.62
CA ILE A 34 0.86 -4.60 6.35
C ILE A 34 1.85 -5.71 6.01
N ASN A 35 1.44 -6.63 5.15
CA ASN A 35 2.32 -7.69 4.71
C ASN A 35 3.21 -7.21 3.56
N GLU A 36 4.15 -8.07 3.16
CA GLU A 36 5.10 -7.75 2.10
C GLU A 36 4.41 -7.39 0.79
N THR A 37 3.39 -8.14 0.43
CA THR A 37 2.64 -7.91 -0.81
C THR A 37 1.97 -6.53 -0.80
N ALA A 38 1.34 -6.19 0.32
CA ALA A 38 0.71 -4.88 0.47
C ALA A 38 1.74 -3.76 0.43
N ALA A 39 2.93 -3.98 1.02
CA ALA A 39 4.02 -3.01 0.97
C ALA A 39 4.46 -2.74 -0.47
N PHE A 40 4.55 -3.80 -1.28
CA PHE A 40 4.89 -3.68 -2.69
C PHE A 40 3.84 -2.82 -3.42
N ILE A 41 2.57 -3.09 -3.17
CA ILE A 41 1.47 -2.34 -3.79
C ILE A 41 1.52 -0.86 -3.38
N PHE A 42 1.69 -0.60 -2.08
CA PHE A 42 1.73 0.77 -1.55
C PHE A 42 2.85 1.58 -2.19
N LYS A 43 4.03 0.98 -2.27
CA LYS A 43 5.20 1.62 -2.86
C LYS A 43 4.95 2.02 -4.32
N ASN A 44 4.34 1.12 -5.08
CA ASN A 44 4.05 1.38 -6.49
C ASN A 44 2.92 2.39 -6.67
N LEU A 45 1.96 2.43 -5.77
CA LEU A 45 0.92 3.44 -5.80
C LEU A 45 1.49 4.84 -5.55
N GLN A 46 2.51 4.93 -4.69
CA GLN A 46 3.20 6.20 -4.46
C GLN A 46 3.93 6.69 -5.70
N GLU A 47 4.31 5.79 -6.59
CA GLU A 47 4.94 6.11 -7.87
C GLU A 47 3.92 6.34 -8.97
N GLU A 48 2.66 6.46 -8.62
CA GLU A 48 1.56 6.77 -9.55
C GLU A 48 1.36 5.73 -10.65
N ARG A 49 1.67 4.48 -10.36
CA ARG A 49 1.43 3.40 -11.29
C ARG A 49 -0.04 2.98 -11.27
N SER A 50 -0.55 2.56 -12.41
CA SER A 50 -1.91 2.04 -12.51
C SER A 50 -2.00 0.65 -11.89
N LYS A 51 -3.22 0.19 -11.62
CA LYS A 51 -3.45 -1.16 -11.13
C LYS A 51 -2.87 -2.21 -12.08
N GLU A 52 -3.05 -2.02 -13.38
CA GLU A 52 -2.57 -2.96 -14.39
C GLU A 52 -1.05 -3.04 -14.38
N GLU A 53 -0.38 -1.90 -14.23
CA GLU A 53 1.08 -1.87 -14.14
C GLU A 53 1.57 -2.58 -12.89
N ILE A 54 0.91 -2.34 -11.76
CA ILE A 54 1.26 -2.99 -10.50
C ILE A 54 1.07 -4.50 -10.62
N LEU A 55 -0.03 -4.93 -11.22
CA LEU A 55 -0.32 -6.35 -11.41
C LEU A 55 0.77 -7.02 -12.25
N GLU A 56 1.20 -6.39 -13.33
CA GLU A 56 2.27 -6.93 -14.16
C GLU A 56 3.57 -7.08 -13.39
N LEU A 57 3.91 -6.07 -12.59
CA LEU A 57 5.11 -6.12 -11.76
C LEU A 57 5.03 -7.21 -10.71
N MET A 58 3.87 -7.40 -10.12
CA MET A 58 3.65 -8.45 -9.14
C MET A 58 3.76 -9.83 -9.74
N LEU A 59 3.32 -10.00 -10.98
CA LEU A 59 3.43 -11.28 -11.68
C LEU A 59 4.88 -11.66 -11.95
N VAL A 60 5.76 -10.68 -12.06
CA VAL A 60 7.20 -10.93 -12.18
C VAL A 60 7.82 -11.32 -10.84
N GLU A 61 7.40 -10.64 -9.78
CA GLU A 61 7.99 -10.83 -8.43
C GLU A 61 7.43 -12.04 -7.68
N TYR A 62 6.16 -12.35 -7.87
CA TYR A 62 5.47 -13.36 -7.07
C TYR A 62 4.96 -14.50 -7.94
N ASP A 63 5.13 -15.70 -7.43
CA ASP A 63 4.65 -16.91 -8.09
C ASP A 63 3.23 -17.22 -7.58
N ALA A 64 2.26 -16.49 -8.12
CA ALA A 64 0.87 -16.63 -7.72
C ALA A 64 -0.05 -16.39 -8.92
N PRO A 65 -1.26 -16.96 -8.91
CA PRO A 65 -2.21 -16.73 -9.98
C PRO A 65 -2.59 -15.25 -10.12
N LYS A 66 -2.81 -14.82 -11.34
CA LYS A 66 -3.18 -13.45 -11.65
C LYS A 66 -4.41 -13.00 -10.89
N GLU A 67 -5.40 -13.87 -10.76
CA GLU A 67 -6.66 -13.56 -10.07
C GLU A 67 -6.43 -13.28 -8.58
N VAL A 68 -5.50 -14.01 -7.97
CA VAL A 68 -5.17 -13.80 -6.56
C VAL A 68 -4.49 -12.46 -6.37
N LEU A 69 -3.50 -12.14 -7.21
CA LEU A 69 -2.79 -10.88 -7.12
C LEU A 69 -3.70 -9.69 -7.40
N SER A 70 -4.58 -9.84 -8.37
CA SER A 70 -5.55 -8.79 -8.70
C SER A 70 -6.49 -8.53 -7.52
N ALA A 71 -6.96 -9.58 -6.87
CA ALA A 71 -7.81 -9.45 -5.69
C ALA A 71 -7.06 -8.78 -4.53
N ASP A 72 -5.78 -9.13 -4.35
CA ASP A 72 -4.95 -8.52 -3.31
C ASP A 72 -4.82 -7.02 -3.50
N ILE A 73 -4.63 -6.58 -4.75
CA ILE A 73 -4.54 -5.15 -5.07
C ILE A 73 -5.86 -4.46 -4.73
N ASP A 74 -6.97 -5.03 -5.18
CA ASP A 74 -8.30 -4.45 -4.94
C ASP A 74 -8.61 -4.36 -3.44
N ASP A 75 -8.33 -5.42 -2.71
CA ASP A 75 -8.58 -5.45 -1.26
C ASP A 75 -7.75 -4.42 -0.52
N PHE A 76 -6.49 -4.28 -0.91
CA PHE A 76 -5.61 -3.31 -0.28
C PHE A 76 -6.04 -1.88 -0.57
N ILE A 77 -6.38 -1.58 -1.82
CA ILE A 77 -6.87 -0.24 -2.20
C ILE A 77 -8.14 0.08 -1.43
N LYS A 78 -9.02 -0.90 -1.28
CA LYS A 78 -10.26 -0.74 -0.53
C LYS A 78 -9.97 -0.40 0.94
N GLU A 79 -8.99 -1.06 1.52
CA GLU A 79 -8.58 -0.79 2.91
C GLU A 79 -7.98 0.61 3.03
N LEU A 80 -7.17 1.03 2.06
CA LEU A 80 -6.60 2.37 2.06
C LEU A 80 -7.68 3.45 1.94
N LYS A 81 -8.69 3.22 1.13
CA LYS A 81 -9.83 4.15 1.01
C LYS A 81 -10.59 4.24 2.32
N LYS A 82 -10.82 3.11 2.95
CA LYS A 82 -11.52 3.05 4.24
C LYS A 82 -10.78 3.82 5.31
N ARG A 83 -9.46 3.81 5.28
CA ARG A 83 -8.62 4.52 6.24
C ARG A 83 -8.35 5.97 5.85
N GLY A 84 -8.85 6.41 4.70
CA GLY A 84 -8.67 7.77 4.23
C GLY A 84 -7.28 8.07 3.69
N ILE A 85 -6.53 7.05 3.33
CA ILE A 85 -5.16 7.19 2.80
C ILE A 85 -5.15 7.31 1.29
N TYR A 86 -6.00 6.54 0.65
CA TYR A 86 -6.13 6.54 -0.81
C TYR A 86 -7.27 7.47 -1.21
N HIS A 87 -7.05 8.29 -2.21
CA HIS A 87 -8.11 9.07 -2.77
C HIS A 87 -8.09 9.11 -4.30
N ASP A 88 -9.24 8.93 -4.86
CA ASP A 88 -9.44 8.86 -6.31
C ASP A 88 -9.22 10.19 -7.00
#